data_9880701980a2ad5ba98980eca1fb257c
#
_entry.id   9880701980a2ad5ba98980eca1fb257c
#
_cell.length_a   1.000
_cell.length_b   1.000
_cell.length_c   1.000
_cell.angle_alpha   90.00
_cell.angle_beta   90.00
_cell.angle_gamma   90.00
#
_symmetry.space_group_name_H-M   'P 1'
#
loop_
_entity.id
_entity.type
_entity.pdbx_description
1 polymer ?
#
loop_
_entity_poly.entity_id
_entity_poly.type
_entity_poly.pdbx_seq_one_letter_code
_entity_poly.pdbx_strand_id
1 'polypeptide(L)'
;MNDEQSMVTAFHRAFDIVIGTLPVVPDAATCALRMHLIQEECDELHEALVQRDVEAVAKELADVLYVVYGTAVSCGIDMTPVFQEVHRSNMSKVGGHKRADGKWIKPPDYSPARLQSILAAQGAPGYHHASPPTKELG
;
A
#
# COMPACT_ATOMS: atom_id res chain seq x y z
N MET A 1 3.19 -5.15 11.74
CA MET A 1 1.91 -5.26 11.00
C MET A 1 0.82 -4.66 11.87
N ASN A 2 -0.02 -3.79 11.30
CA ASN A 2 -1.12 -3.20 12.05
C ASN A 2 -2.27 -4.19 12.30
N ASP A 3 -3.22 -3.79 13.14
CA ASP A 3 -4.32 -4.67 13.55
C ASP A 3 -5.24 -5.02 12.38
N GLU A 4 -5.50 -4.07 11.49
CA GLU A 4 -6.35 -4.27 10.32
C GLU A 4 -5.77 -5.32 9.37
N GLN A 5 -4.48 -5.23 9.05
CA GLN A 5 -3.83 -6.24 8.21
C GLN A 5 -3.78 -7.60 8.90
N SER A 6 -3.61 -7.63 10.22
CA SER A 6 -3.64 -8.87 11.00
C SER A 6 -5.02 -9.54 10.95
N MET A 7 -6.10 -8.78 11.04
CA MET A 7 -7.47 -9.29 10.89
C MET A 7 -7.68 -9.90 9.49
N VAL A 8 -7.22 -9.22 8.44
CA VAL A 8 -7.33 -9.70 7.06
C VAL A 8 -6.47 -10.96 6.85
N THR A 9 -5.30 -11.04 7.47
CA THR A 9 -4.47 -12.26 7.45
C THR A 9 -5.22 -13.44 8.08
N ALA A 10 -5.91 -13.21 9.20
CA ALA A 10 -6.74 -14.25 9.83
C ALA A 10 -7.89 -14.70 8.92
N PHE A 11 -8.51 -13.77 8.21
CA PHE A 11 -9.54 -14.08 7.21
C PHE A 11 -8.97 -14.94 6.07
N HIS A 12 -7.84 -14.57 5.49
CA HIS A 12 -7.17 -15.36 4.46
C HIS A 12 -6.88 -16.78 4.93
N ARG A 13 -6.43 -16.92 6.17
CA ARG A 13 -6.14 -18.22 6.77
C ARG A 13 -7.42 -19.06 6.95
N ALA A 14 -8.51 -18.44 7.39
CA ALA A 14 -9.78 -19.13 7.62
C ALA A 14 -10.46 -19.60 6.31
N PHE A 15 -10.25 -18.87 5.21
CA PHE A 15 -10.87 -19.14 3.92
C PHE A 15 -9.90 -19.72 2.88
N ASP A 16 -8.71 -20.12 3.28
CA ASP A 16 -7.67 -20.69 2.40
C ASP A 16 -7.32 -19.78 1.20
N ILE A 17 -7.24 -18.48 1.47
CA ILE A 17 -6.84 -17.49 0.48
C ILE A 17 -5.32 -17.32 0.55
N VAL A 18 -4.68 -17.06 -0.58
CA VAL A 18 -3.22 -16.93 -0.70
C VAL A 18 -2.65 -15.95 0.31
N ILE A 19 -1.67 -16.45 1.09
CA ILE A 19 -0.84 -15.68 2.03
C ILE A 19 0.60 -15.75 1.56
N GLY A 20 1.18 -14.60 1.17
CA GLY A 20 2.59 -14.51 0.85
C GLY A 20 3.45 -14.56 2.11
N THR A 21 4.61 -15.21 2.04
CA THR A 21 5.57 -15.30 3.14
C THR A 21 6.71 -14.30 3.01
N LEU A 22 6.98 -13.86 1.79
CA LEU A 22 7.98 -12.85 1.45
C LEU A 22 7.37 -11.84 0.47
N PRO A 23 7.84 -10.59 0.43
CA PRO A 23 7.35 -9.60 -0.52
C PRO A 23 7.65 -9.99 -1.96
N VAL A 24 6.65 -10.55 -2.62
CA VAL A 24 6.70 -11.01 -4.03
C VAL A 24 5.33 -10.76 -4.65
N VAL A 25 5.31 -10.31 -5.91
CA VAL A 25 4.07 -10.27 -6.68
C VAL A 25 3.62 -11.71 -6.94
N PRO A 26 2.41 -12.09 -6.55
CA PRO A 26 1.93 -13.46 -6.73
C PRO A 26 1.70 -13.79 -8.20
N ASP A 27 1.23 -15.01 -8.48
CA ASP A 27 0.94 -15.44 -9.84
C ASP A 27 -0.14 -14.60 -10.53
N ALA A 28 -0.23 -14.72 -11.86
CA ALA A 28 -1.15 -13.92 -12.67
C ALA A 28 -2.62 -14.10 -12.27
N ALA A 29 -3.02 -15.32 -11.89
CA ALA A 29 -4.40 -15.60 -11.48
C ALA A 29 -4.75 -14.91 -10.16
N THR A 30 -3.85 -14.95 -9.19
CA THR A 30 -4.00 -14.24 -7.91
C THR A 30 -4.03 -12.73 -8.13
N CYS A 31 -3.12 -12.18 -8.93
CA CYS A 31 -3.11 -10.76 -9.29
C CYS A 31 -4.44 -10.32 -9.92
N ALA A 32 -4.96 -11.09 -10.87
CA ALA A 32 -6.23 -10.78 -11.53
C ALA A 32 -7.40 -10.79 -10.53
N LEU A 33 -7.45 -11.78 -9.63
CA LEU A 33 -8.46 -11.83 -8.58
C LEU A 33 -8.38 -10.61 -7.65
N ARG A 34 -7.18 -10.26 -7.19
CA ARG A 34 -6.99 -9.13 -6.28
C ARG A 34 -7.39 -7.81 -6.94
N MET A 35 -7.03 -7.59 -8.20
CA MET A 35 -7.47 -6.40 -8.96
C MET A 35 -8.98 -6.35 -9.14
N HIS A 36 -9.60 -7.48 -9.47
CA HIS A 36 -11.06 -7.56 -9.63
C HIS A 36 -11.79 -7.19 -8.33
N LEU A 37 -11.34 -7.71 -7.19
CA LEU A 37 -11.93 -7.40 -5.88
C LEU A 37 -11.78 -5.91 -5.53
N ILE A 38 -10.62 -5.32 -5.76
CA ILE A 38 -10.39 -3.88 -5.51
C ILE A 38 -11.32 -3.04 -6.39
N GLN A 39 -11.43 -3.38 -7.68
CA GLN A 39 -12.29 -2.63 -8.60
C GLN A 39 -13.77 -2.73 -8.20
N GLU A 40 -14.23 -3.90 -7.81
CA GLU A 40 -15.60 -4.14 -7.37
C GLU A 40 -15.95 -3.29 -6.15
N GLU A 41 -15.09 -3.25 -5.13
CA GLU A 41 -15.32 -2.43 -3.94
C GLU A 41 -15.20 -0.93 -4.23
N CYS A 42 -14.33 -0.52 -5.15
CA CYS A 42 -14.26 0.87 -5.60
C CYS A 42 -15.55 1.30 -6.30
N ASP A 43 -16.15 0.45 -7.11
CA ASP A 43 -17.42 0.74 -7.79
C ASP A 43 -18.57 0.89 -6.78
N GLU A 44 -18.63 0.02 -5.77
CA GLU A 44 -19.61 0.11 -4.69
C GLU A 44 -19.43 1.38 -3.83
N LEU A 45 -18.20 1.75 -3.53
CA LEU A 45 -17.90 3.00 -2.84
C LEU A 45 -18.35 4.21 -3.67
N HIS A 46 -18.10 4.20 -4.97
CA HIS A 46 -18.53 5.28 -5.87
C HIS A 46 -20.05 5.46 -5.80
N GLU A 47 -20.81 4.37 -5.89
CA GLU A 47 -22.27 4.41 -5.79
C GLU A 47 -22.74 4.95 -4.44
N ALA A 48 -22.17 4.50 -3.34
CA ALA A 48 -22.50 4.99 -2.01
C ALA A 48 -22.25 6.49 -1.86
N LEU A 49 -21.15 7.00 -2.42
CA LEU A 49 -20.83 8.43 -2.43
C LEU A 49 -21.84 9.23 -3.27
N VAL A 50 -22.25 8.71 -4.43
CA VAL A 50 -23.26 9.34 -5.29
C VAL A 50 -24.62 9.40 -4.56
N GLN A 51 -24.99 8.36 -3.86
CA GLN A 51 -26.23 8.30 -3.06
C GLN A 51 -26.17 9.13 -1.78
N ARG A 52 -24.98 9.57 -1.38
CA ARG A 52 -24.74 10.39 -0.17
C ARG A 52 -25.22 9.73 1.14
N ASP A 53 -25.16 8.41 1.18
CA ASP A 53 -25.49 7.59 2.35
C ASP A 53 -24.22 7.35 3.17
N VAL A 54 -24.09 8.01 4.31
CA VAL A 54 -22.87 7.95 5.12
C VAL A 54 -22.64 6.56 5.73
N GLU A 55 -23.69 5.82 6.06
CA GLU A 55 -23.57 4.45 6.57
C GLU A 55 -23.01 3.52 5.47
N ALA A 56 -23.57 3.60 4.26
CA ALA A 56 -23.06 2.86 3.11
C ALA A 56 -21.63 3.27 2.77
N VAL A 57 -21.31 4.56 2.79
CA VAL A 57 -19.93 5.05 2.56
C VAL A 57 -18.97 4.47 3.58
N ALA A 58 -19.31 4.46 4.86
CA ALA A 58 -18.46 3.92 5.91
C ALA A 58 -18.19 2.42 5.69
N LYS A 59 -19.23 1.66 5.34
CA LYS A 59 -19.11 0.23 5.04
C LYS A 59 -18.24 0.00 3.82
N GLU A 60 -18.46 0.71 2.73
CA GLU A 60 -17.69 0.52 1.49
C GLU A 60 -16.23 0.99 1.62
N LEU A 61 -15.95 2.02 2.42
CA LEU A 61 -14.56 2.39 2.75
C LEU A 61 -13.83 1.25 3.48
N ALA A 62 -14.51 0.61 4.42
CA ALA A 62 -13.95 -0.55 5.12
C ALA A 62 -13.70 -1.73 4.16
N ASP A 63 -14.60 -2.00 3.23
CA ASP A 63 -14.46 -3.06 2.23
C ASP A 63 -13.30 -2.78 1.26
N VAL A 64 -13.14 -1.53 0.82
CA VAL A 64 -11.97 -1.14 0.01
C VAL A 64 -10.68 -1.40 0.77
N LEU A 65 -10.58 -0.95 2.02
CA LEU A 65 -9.39 -1.21 2.86
C LEU A 65 -9.17 -2.72 3.05
N TYR A 66 -10.23 -3.47 3.23
CA TYR A 66 -10.18 -4.92 3.45
C TYR A 66 -9.52 -5.63 2.26
N VAL A 67 -9.95 -5.35 1.05
CA VAL A 67 -9.39 -5.98 -0.17
C VAL A 67 -8.00 -5.44 -0.52
N VAL A 68 -7.69 -4.19 -0.18
CA VAL A 68 -6.33 -3.63 -0.32
C VAL A 68 -5.37 -4.34 0.63
N TYR A 69 -5.71 -4.48 1.90
CA TYR A 69 -4.91 -5.25 2.85
C TYR A 69 -4.82 -6.73 2.45
N GLY A 70 -5.90 -7.31 1.90
CA GLY A 70 -5.87 -8.67 1.36
C GLY A 70 -4.87 -8.83 0.22
N THR A 71 -4.71 -7.83 -0.61
CA THR A 71 -3.70 -7.81 -1.67
C THR A 71 -2.29 -7.76 -1.07
N ALA A 72 -2.06 -6.92 -0.06
CA ALA A 72 -0.79 -6.89 0.66
C ALA A 72 -0.46 -8.23 1.31
N VAL A 73 -1.44 -8.90 1.92
CA VAL A 73 -1.29 -10.24 2.51
C VAL A 73 -0.89 -11.26 1.44
N SER A 74 -1.57 -11.27 0.30
CA SER A 74 -1.23 -12.18 -0.82
C SER A 74 0.16 -11.90 -1.39
N CYS A 75 0.61 -10.65 -1.37
CA CYS A 75 1.97 -10.25 -1.79
C CYS A 75 3.04 -10.47 -0.70
N GLY A 76 2.67 -10.83 0.52
CA GLY A 76 3.61 -10.99 1.62
C GLY A 76 4.24 -9.69 2.11
N ILE A 77 3.55 -8.56 1.95
CA ILE A 77 4.05 -7.22 2.32
C ILE A 77 3.43 -6.78 3.64
N ASP A 78 4.27 -6.45 4.62
CA ASP A 78 3.83 -5.69 5.80
C ASP A 78 3.69 -4.22 5.43
N MET A 79 2.46 -3.73 5.44
CA MET A 79 2.14 -2.37 5.00
C MET A 79 2.51 -1.29 6.02
N THR A 80 2.74 -1.61 7.27
CA THR A 80 3.02 -0.60 8.30
C THR A 80 4.22 0.27 7.95
N PRO A 81 5.42 -0.27 7.72
CA PRO A 81 6.57 0.58 7.36
C PRO A 81 6.44 1.17 5.96
N VAL A 82 5.77 0.50 5.03
CA VAL A 82 5.51 1.02 3.68
C VAL A 82 4.64 2.26 3.74
N PHE A 83 3.54 2.19 4.47
CA PHE A 83 2.63 3.33 4.64
C PHE A 83 3.31 4.51 5.35
N GLN A 84 4.11 4.24 6.37
CA GLN A 84 4.87 5.27 7.09
C GLN A 84 5.84 5.99 6.15
N GLU A 85 6.52 5.27 5.27
CA GLU A 85 7.44 5.88 4.30
C GLU A 85 6.71 6.71 3.25
N VAL A 86 5.57 6.21 2.74
CA VAL A 86 4.72 6.98 1.83
C VAL A 86 4.20 8.25 2.51
N HIS A 87 3.82 8.17 3.77
CA HIS A 87 3.41 9.34 4.56
C HIS A 87 4.55 10.34 4.70
N ARG A 88 5.76 9.88 5.06
CA ARG A 88 6.95 10.73 5.12
C ARG A 88 7.17 11.48 3.79
N SER A 89 7.13 10.73 2.69
CA SER A 89 7.28 11.31 1.35
C SER A 89 6.20 12.35 1.05
N ASN A 90 4.95 12.05 1.36
CA ASN A 90 3.85 12.98 1.17
C ASN A 90 4.01 14.24 2.00
N MET A 91 4.47 14.13 3.24
CA MET A 91 4.73 15.30 4.10
C MET A 91 5.90 16.15 3.60
N SER A 92 6.84 15.58 2.83
CA SER A 92 7.91 16.37 2.20
C SER A 92 7.42 17.30 1.08
N LYS A 93 6.15 17.21 0.70
CA LYS A 93 5.49 18.15 -0.22
C LYS A 93 5.07 19.46 0.46
N VAL A 94 5.15 19.54 1.78
CA VAL A 94 4.89 20.78 2.52
C VAL A 94 5.87 21.86 2.08
N GLY A 95 5.37 23.08 1.88
CA GLY A 95 6.14 24.18 1.29
C GLY A 95 5.99 24.33 -0.22
N GLY A 96 5.31 23.40 -0.88
CA GLY A 96 4.86 23.57 -2.26
C GLY A 96 3.68 24.53 -2.37
N HIS A 97 3.00 24.50 -3.50
CA HIS A 97 1.83 25.35 -3.73
C HIS A 97 0.77 24.61 -4.56
N LYS A 98 -0.47 25.07 -4.41
CA LYS A 98 -1.60 24.52 -5.15
C LYS A 98 -1.74 25.22 -6.51
N ARG A 99 -1.77 24.43 -7.57
CA ARG A 99 -2.06 24.91 -8.92
C ARG A 99 -3.56 25.23 -9.08
N ALA A 100 -3.91 26.06 -10.06
CA ALA A 100 -5.29 26.51 -10.30
C ALA A 100 -6.28 25.33 -10.50
N ASP A 101 -5.83 24.20 -11.06
CA ASP A 101 -6.63 22.98 -11.25
C ASP A 101 -6.73 22.08 -9.98
N GLY A 102 -6.16 22.52 -8.86
CA GLY A 102 -6.16 21.79 -7.59
C GLY A 102 -4.99 20.86 -7.39
N LYS A 103 -4.11 20.70 -8.36
CA LYS A 103 -2.91 19.88 -8.22
C LYS A 103 -1.86 20.57 -7.36
N TRP A 104 -1.27 19.82 -6.42
CA TRP A 104 -0.17 20.29 -5.59
C TRP A 104 1.15 20.26 -6.35
N ILE A 105 1.86 21.39 -6.38
CA ILE A 105 3.20 21.49 -6.96
C ILE A 105 4.23 21.28 -5.86
N LYS A 106 5.07 20.29 -6.03
CA LYS A 106 6.07 19.86 -5.06
C LYS A 106 7.16 20.93 -4.87
N PRO A 107 7.64 21.16 -3.64
CA PRO A 107 8.80 22.03 -3.40
C PRO A 107 10.10 21.38 -3.87
N PRO A 108 11.21 22.16 -3.98
CA PRO A 108 12.51 21.62 -4.40
C PRO A 108 13.09 20.54 -3.50
N ASP A 109 12.75 20.54 -2.21
CA ASP A 109 13.18 19.57 -1.21
C ASP A 109 12.24 18.35 -1.07
N TYR A 110 11.29 18.18 -2.00
CA TYR A 110 10.48 16.97 -2.07
C TYR A 110 11.35 15.71 -2.12
N SER A 111 11.02 14.75 -1.27
CA SER A 111 11.72 13.48 -1.19
C SER A 111 10.76 12.32 -1.51
N PRO A 112 10.90 11.65 -2.67
CA PRO A 112 10.05 10.54 -3.04
C PRO A 112 10.19 9.36 -2.07
N ALA A 113 9.15 8.52 -2.00
CA ALA A 113 9.16 7.31 -1.18
C ALA A 113 10.26 6.34 -1.64
N ARG A 114 11.00 5.80 -0.67
CA ARG A 114 12.10 4.84 -0.90
C ARG A 114 11.75 3.54 -0.19
N LEU A 115 11.25 2.58 -0.95
CA LEU A 115 10.72 1.33 -0.41
C LEU A 115 11.72 0.17 -0.47
N GLN A 116 12.82 0.30 -1.23
CA GLN A 116 13.76 -0.78 -1.46
C GLN A 116 14.32 -1.39 -0.16
N SER A 117 14.80 -0.56 0.75
CA SER A 117 15.35 -1.04 2.02
C SER A 117 14.28 -1.64 2.94
N ILE A 118 13.07 -1.10 2.89
CA ILE A 118 11.94 -1.61 3.67
C ILE A 118 11.54 -3.01 3.20
N LEU A 119 11.43 -3.20 1.90
CA LEU A 119 11.10 -4.50 1.31
C LEU A 119 12.24 -5.51 1.48
N ALA A 120 13.49 -5.07 1.37
CA ALA A 120 14.66 -5.91 1.66
C ALA A 120 14.66 -6.39 3.11
N ALA A 121 14.31 -5.53 4.07
CA ALA A 121 14.18 -5.89 5.47
C ALA A 121 13.06 -6.91 5.74
N GLN A 122 12.05 -6.96 4.89
CA GLN A 122 10.98 -7.96 4.92
C GLN A 122 11.34 -9.25 4.16
N GLY A 123 12.55 -9.33 3.58
CA GLY A 123 13.05 -10.51 2.89
C GLY A 123 12.72 -10.57 1.40
N ALA A 124 12.38 -9.43 0.74
CA ALA A 124 12.09 -9.41 -0.68
C ALA A 124 13.25 -9.97 -1.51
N PRO A 125 13.01 -10.98 -2.39
CA PRO A 125 14.05 -11.52 -3.27
C PRO A 125 14.59 -10.45 -4.23
N GLY A 126 15.89 -10.49 -4.52
CA GLY A 126 16.55 -9.57 -5.46
C GLY A 126 16.92 -8.21 -4.88
N TYR A 127 16.50 -7.87 -3.67
CA TYR A 127 16.98 -6.69 -2.95
C TYR A 127 18.17 -7.11 -2.10
N HIS A 128 19.37 -7.03 -2.66
CA HIS A 128 20.58 -7.18 -1.88
C HIS A 128 20.80 -5.91 -1.06
N HIS A 129 21.22 -6.07 0.21
CA HIS A 129 21.76 -4.95 0.97
C HIS A 129 22.92 -4.36 0.17
N ALA A 130 22.72 -3.19 -0.45
CA ALA A 130 23.83 -2.42 -0.92
C ALA A 130 24.68 -2.07 0.31
N SER A 131 25.85 -2.64 0.42
CA SER A 131 26.83 -2.21 1.40
C SER A 131 26.98 -0.70 1.26
N PRO A 132 26.99 0.07 2.36
CA PRO A 132 27.22 1.50 2.26
C PRO A 132 28.54 1.70 1.49
N PRO A 133 28.60 2.73 0.63
CA PRO A 133 29.83 3.01 -0.08
C PRO A 133 30.94 3.18 0.96
N THR A 134 31.96 2.34 0.86
CA THR A 134 33.20 2.54 1.60
C THR A 134 33.69 3.95 1.26
N LYS A 135 33.65 4.85 2.25
CA LYS A 135 34.35 6.11 2.14
C LYS A 135 35.82 5.73 1.97
N GLU A 136 36.34 5.81 0.76
CA GLU A 136 37.77 5.87 0.57
C GLU A 136 38.21 7.14 1.27
N LEU A 137 38.94 6.95 2.38
CA LEU A 137 39.71 7.98 3.01
C LEU A 137 40.91 8.23 2.08
N GLY A 138 40.72 9.23 1.22
CA GLY A 138 41.81 9.83 0.46
C GLY A 138 42.29 11.09 1.17
#